data_b4864e404908620d24c1071496bf07d2
#
_entry.id   b4864e404908620d24c1071496bf07d2
#
_cell.length_a   1.000
_cell.length_b   1.000
_cell.length_c   1.000
_cell.angle_alpha   90.00
_cell.angle_beta   90.00
_cell.angle_gamma   90.00
#
_symmetry.space_group_name_H-M   'P 1'
#
loop_
_entity.id
_entity.type
_entity.pdbx_description
1 polymer ?
#
loop_
_entity_poly.entity_id
_entity_poly.type
_entity_poly.pdbx_seq_one_letter_code
_entity_poly.pdbx_strand_id
1 'polypeptide(L)'
;MARSIVVGYGTKRGSTREVAEAVGAVLSERGFAVELLPAQDVGDVGRYDGVVLGAALYTGRLQRDARRFLKRHRKELATLPVAVFALGPRQDTKEHLQRSRQQLERALAKLPEVKPVLTGCFGGVDREKQVDLRDWGVIRAWAEDAADAFDAAPLRRVEGSTES
;
A
#
# COMPACT_ATOMS: atom_id res chain seq x y z
N MET A 1 -8.81 8.84 20.25
CA MET A 1 -8.18 9.52 19.12
C MET A 1 -8.02 8.57 17.96
N ALA A 2 -8.21 9.07 16.77
CA ALA A 2 -8.09 8.26 15.58
C ALA A 2 -6.61 7.96 15.30
N ARG A 3 -6.34 6.72 14.85
CA ARG A 3 -5.03 6.36 14.34
C ARG A 3 -4.82 7.01 12.99
N SER A 4 -3.62 7.48 12.73
CA SER A 4 -3.27 8.15 11.47
C SER A 4 -2.59 7.17 10.51
N ILE A 5 -3.06 7.17 9.29
CA ILE A 5 -2.53 6.29 8.24
C ILE A 5 -2.16 7.17 7.04
N VAL A 6 -0.95 7.00 6.54
CA VAL A 6 -0.60 7.58 5.25
C VAL A 6 -0.81 6.52 4.17
N VAL A 7 -1.50 6.90 3.11
CA VAL A 7 -1.66 6.07 1.92
C VAL A 7 -0.80 6.70 0.83
N GLY A 8 0.35 6.07 0.58
CA GLY A 8 1.28 6.51 -0.45
C GLY A 8 1.10 5.70 -1.72
N TYR A 9 1.28 6.33 -2.87
CA TYR A 9 1.13 5.63 -4.15
C TYR A 9 2.20 6.05 -5.13
N GLY A 10 2.67 5.07 -5.91
CA GLY A 10 3.56 5.30 -7.04
C GLY A 10 2.86 4.93 -8.33
N THR A 11 2.65 5.92 -9.20
CA THR A 11 1.92 5.73 -10.45
C THR A 11 2.50 6.59 -11.56
N LYS A 12 2.40 6.09 -12.79
CA LYS A 12 2.75 6.87 -13.97
C LYS A 12 1.52 7.52 -14.61
N ARG A 13 0.36 6.86 -14.57
CA ARG A 13 -0.82 7.25 -15.33
C ARG A 13 -2.09 7.42 -14.48
N GLY A 14 -1.96 7.38 -13.17
CA GLY A 14 -3.06 7.65 -12.27
C GLY A 14 -3.94 6.48 -11.86
N SER A 15 -3.78 5.31 -12.46
CA SER A 15 -4.61 4.15 -12.11
C SER A 15 -4.41 3.68 -10.68
N THR A 16 -3.17 3.70 -10.21
CA THR A 16 -2.84 3.36 -8.82
C THR A 16 -3.36 4.40 -7.85
N ARG A 17 -3.32 5.67 -8.24
CA ARG A 17 -3.86 6.75 -7.42
C ARG A 17 -5.35 6.54 -7.14
N GLU A 18 -6.12 6.19 -8.16
CA GLU A 18 -7.56 5.96 -8.00
C GLU A 18 -7.83 4.81 -7.02
N VAL A 19 -7.02 3.75 -7.08
CA VAL A 19 -7.14 2.65 -6.11
C VAL A 19 -6.76 3.13 -4.71
N ALA A 20 -5.70 3.92 -4.59
CA ALA A 20 -5.28 4.48 -3.31
C ALA A 20 -6.37 5.37 -2.71
N GLU A 21 -7.06 6.14 -3.55
CA GLU A 21 -8.19 6.96 -3.12
C GLU A 21 -9.31 6.10 -2.56
N ALA A 22 -9.65 5.01 -3.23
CA ALA A 22 -10.69 4.09 -2.76
C ALA A 22 -10.31 3.41 -1.44
N VAL A 23 -9.06 2.99 -1.31
CA VAL A 23 -8.55 2.41 -0.06
C VAL A 23 -8.62 3.43 1.07
N GLY A 24 -8.16 4.65 0.80
CA GLY A 24 -8.21 5.73 1.79
C GLY A 24 -9.62 6.06 2.24
N ALA A 25 -10.59 6.02 1.32
CA ALA A 25 -11.99 6.27 1.66
C ALA A 25 -12.53 5.22 2.64
N VAL A 26 -12.22 3.94 2.42
CA VAL A 26 -12.64 2.87 3.33
C VAL A 26 -12.00 3.07 4.71
N LEU A 27 -10.72 3.36 4.76
CA LEU A 27 -10.02 3.59 6.02
C LEU A 27 -10.63 4.78 6.77
N SER A 28 -10.94 5.85 6.05
CA SER A 28 -11.56 7.03 6.62
C SER A 28 -12.94 6.70 7.20
N GLU A 29 -13.74 5.91 6.50
CA GLU A 29 -15.05 5.45 6.98
C GLU A 29 -14.93 4.60 8.24
N ARG A 30 -13.82 3.87 8.37
CA ARG A 30 -13.55 3.05 9.56
C ARG A 30 -12.98 3.85 10.72
N GLY A 31 -12.86 5.17 10.58
CA GLY A 31 -12.44 6.06 11.65
C GLY A 31 -10.96 6.41 11.71
N PHE A 32 -10.19 6.00 10.71
CA PHE A 32 -8.77 6.39 10.65
C PHE A 32 -8.63 7.81 10.10
N ALA A 33 -7.62 8.52 10.59
CA ALA A 33 -7.23 9.81 10.00
C ALA A 33 -6.28 9.51 8.83
N VAL A 34 -6.74 9.74 7.61
CA VAL A 34 -6.04 9.32 6.40
C VAL A 34 -5.42 10.51 5.69
N GLU A 35 -4.15 10.37 5.31
CA GLU A 35 -3.47 11.32 4.44
C GLU A 35 -3.06 10.56 3.17
N LEU A 36 -3.45 11.08 2.01
CA LEU A 36 -3.19 10.46 0.71
C LEU A 36 -2.14 11.29 -0.04
N LEU A 37 -1.01 10.69 -0.36
CA LEU A 37 0.10 11.40 -1.00
C LEU A 37 0.81 10.53 -2.04
N PRO A 38 1.34 11.15 -3.11
CA PRO A 38 2.32 10.43 -3.92
C PRO A 38 3.47 9.95 -3.04
N ALA A 39 4.00 8.78 -3.34
CA ALA A 39 5.04 8.16 -2.51
C ALA A 39 6.27 9.07 -2.34
N GLN A 40 6.65 9.80 -3.40
CA GLN A 40 7.80 10.70 -3.34
C GLN A 40 7.56 11.92 -2.44
N ASP A 41 6.31 12.23 -2.14
CA ASP A 41 5.99 13.41 -1.32
C ASP A 41 5.81 13.07 0.16
N VAL A 42 5.89 11.81 0.54
CA VAL A 42 5.80 11.41 1.94
C VAL A 42 7.12 11.76 2.63
N GLY A 43 7.05 12.59 3.65
CA GLY A 43 8.23 13.01 4.40
C GLY A 43 8.62 12.02 5.47
N ASP A 44 8.07 12.17 6.65
CA ASP A 44 8.41 11.34 7.81
C ASP A 44 7.30 10.34 8.09
N VAL A 45 7.54 9.07 7.77
CA VAL A 45 6.54 8.02 8.03
C VAL A 45 6.38 7.76 9.53
N GLY A 46 7.34 8.14 10.35
CA GLY A 46 7.27 7.94 11.79
C GLY A 46 6.17 8.74 12.48
N ARG A 47 5.62 9.75 11.81
CA ARG A 47 4.52 10.54 12.35
C ARG A 47 3.15 9.86 12.18
N TYR A 48 3.11 8.74 11.47
CA TYR A 48 1.85 8.00 11.26
C TYR A 48 1.84 6.72 12.10
N ASP A 49 0.64 6.21 12.35
CA ASP A 49 0.45 4.96 13.08
C ASP A 49 0.50 3.74 12.15
N GLY A 50 0.38 3.95 10.86
CA GLY A 50 0.48 2.89 9.87
C GLY A 50 0.64 3.45 8.48
N VAL A 51 0.99 2.58 7.55
CA VAL A 51 1.30 2.95 6.16
C VAL A 51 0.61 1.99 5.20
N VAL A 52 -0.04 2.54 4.18
CA VAL A 52 -0.45 1.78 3.01
C VAL A 52 0.41 2.29 1.84
N LEU A 53 1.03 1.38 1.11
CA LEU A 53 1.77 1.71 -0.10
C LEU A 53 1.14 0.99 -1.27
N GLY A 54 0.77 1.75 -2.30
CA GLY A 54 0.26 1.20 -3.55
C GLY A 54 1.20 1.49 -4.70
N ALA A 55 1.38 0.53 -5.59
CA ALA A 55 2.27 0.71 -6.72
C ALA A 55 1.84 -0.15 -7.90
N ALA A 56 2.10 0.34 -9.10
CA ALA A 56 1.95 -0.47 -10.29
C ALA A 56 3.16 -1.37 -10.48
N LEU A 57 2.94 -2.54 -11.06
CA LEU A 57 4.01 -3.45 -11.46
C LEU A 57 4.32 -3.20 -12.95
N TYR A 58 5.57 -2.96 -13.25
CA TYR A 58 6.07 -2.81 -14.62
C TYR A 58 7.22 -3.79 -14.81
N THR A 59 7.09 -4.69 -15.75
CA THR A 59 8.12 -5.70 -16.07
C THR A 59 8.65 -6.42 -14.82
N GLY A 60 7.74 -6.78 -13.93
CA GLY A 60 8.09 -7.53 -12.71
C GLY A 60 8.63 -6.69 -11.56
N ARG A 61 8.63 -5.36 -11.70
CA ARG A 61 9.16 -4.46 -10.66
C ARG A 61 8.10 -3.45 -10.25
N LEU A 62 8.13 -3.06 -8.99
CA LEU A 62 7.28 -1.97 -8.52
C LEU A 62 7.71 -0.65 -9.16
N GLN A 63 6.76 0.23 -9.35
CA GLN A 63 7.01 1.57 -9.86
C GLN A 63 8.12 2.25 -9.04
N ARG A 64 8.96 3.05 -9.72
CA ARG A 64 10.20 3.59 -9.18
C ARG A 64 10.03 4.36 -7.87
N ASP A 65 9.02 5.21 -7.80
CA ASP A 65 8.84 6.04 -6.59
C ASP A 65 8.45 5.21 -5.39
N ALA A 66 7.68 4.14 -5.61
CA ALA A 66 7.33 3.19 -4.55
C ALA A 66 8.56 2.42 -4.08
N ARG A 67 9.43 1.99 -5.02
CA ARG A 67 10.68 1.32 -4.64
C ARG A 67 11.57 2.23 -3.82
N ARG A 68 11.68 3.49 -4.22
CA ARG A 68 12.47 4.49 -3.48
C ARG A 68 11.89 4.75 -2.11
N PHE A 69 10.57 4.79 -2.01
CA PHE A 69 9.88 4.95 -0.73
C PHE A 69 10.24 3.83 0.24
N LEU A 70 10.14 2.58 -0.21
CA LEU A 70 10.46 1.43 0.64
C LEU A 70 11.91 1.46 1.11
N LYS A 71 12.82 1.79 0.21
CA LYS A 71 14.25 1.88 0.53
C LYS A 71 14.54 2.99 1.53
N ARG A 72 13.98 4.17 1.27
CA ARG A 72 14.23 5.36 2.09
C ARG A 72 13.73 5.20 3.51
N HIS A 73 12.56 4.58 3.65
CA HIS A 73 11.87 4.48 4.94
C HIS A 73 11.98 3.10 5.58
N ARG A 74 12.85 2.23 5.10
CA ARG A 74 12.88 0.83 5.56
C ARG A 74 13.05 0.67 7.07
N LYS A 75 13.80 1.55 7.69
CA LYS A 75 14.03 1.47 9.15
C LYS A 75 12.77 1.79 9.94
N GLU A 76 12.09 2.86 9.57
CA GLU A 76 10.83 3.25 10.22
C GLU A 76 9.73 2.26 9.91
N LEU A 77 9.69 1.76 8.68
CA LEU A 77 8.68 0.77 8.26
C LEU A 77 8.81 -0.54 9.03
N ALA A 78 10.01 -0.86 9.51
CA ALA A 78 10.22 -2.04 10.34
C ALA A 78 9.46 -1.98 11.66
N THR A 79 9.09 -0.79 12.10
CA THR A 79 8.41 -0.56 13.39
C THR A 79 6.93 -0.22 13.25
N LEU A 80 6.43 -0.19 12.02
CA LEU A 80 5.04 0.22 11.74
C LEU A 80 4.27 -0.90 11.07
N PRO A 81 2.95 -1.00 11.29
CA PRO A 81 2.14 -1.86 10.44
C PRO A 81 2.08 -1.26 9.04
N VAL A 82 2.39 -2.08 8.05
CA VAL A 82 2.45 -1.68 6.64
C VAL A 82 1.59 -2.63 5.82
N ALA A 83 0.71 -2.09 5.00
CA ALA A 83 -0.04 -2.86 4.02
C ALA A 83 0.41 -2.40 2.63
N VAL A 84 0.65 -3.34 1.74
CA VAL A 84 1.15 -3.05 0.39
C VAL A 84 0.22 -3.68 -0.64
N PHE A 85 -0.18 -2.90 -1.64
CA PHE A 85 -0.91 -3.45 -2.78
C PHE A 85 -0.18 -3.11 -4.08
N ALA A 86 -0.35 -3.98 -5.07
CA ALA A 86 0.22 -3.77 -6.38
C ALA A 86 -0.86 -3.89 -7.45
N LEU A 87 -0.76 -3.09 -8.49
CA LEU A 87 -1.59 -3.19 -9.68
C LEU A 87 -0.82 -3.88 -10.80
N GLY A 88 -1.40 -4.87 -11.36
CA GLY A 88 -1.00 -5.74 -12.42
C GLY A 88 -1.80 -6.98 -12.23
N PRO A 89 -2.07 -7.88 -13.11
CA PRO A 89 -1.66 -7.91 -14.50
C PRO A 89 -2.58 -7.10 -15.41
N ARG A 90 -2.21 -7.07 -16.68
CA ARG A 90 -3.05 -6.48 -17.73
C ARG A 90 -3.92 -7.51 -18.43
N GLN A 91 -3.85 -8.74 -17.98
CA GLN A 91 -4.68 -9.83 -18.49
C GLN A 91 -5.37 -10.51 -17.32
N ASP A 92 -6.66 -10.78 -17.50
CA ASP A 92 -7.50 -11.33 -16.44
C ASP A 92 -7.45 -12.84 -16.44
N THR A 93 -6.35 -13.41 -15.98
CA THR A 93 -6.25 -14.84 -15.73
C THR A 93 -5.68 -15.08 -14.35
N LYS A 94 -6.04 -16.23 -13.77
CA LYS A 94 -5.50 -16.67 -12.48
C LYS A 94 -3.98 -16.71 -12.50
N GLU A 95 -3.41 -17.16 -13.60
CA GLU A 95 -1.96 -17.30 -13.74
C GLU A 95 -1.27 -15.95 -13.75
N HIS A 96 -1.83 -14.96 -14.43
CA HIS A 96 -1.28 -13.61 -14.45
C HIS A 96 -1.34 -12.94 -13.08
N LEU A 97 -2.45 -13.13 -12.38
CA LEU A 97 -2.59 -12.57 -11.03
C LEU A 97 -1.62 -13.22 -10.06
N GLN A 98 -1.46 -14.54 -10.15
CA GLN A 98 -0.51 -15.27 -9.31
C GLN A 98 0.92 -14.85 -9.59
N ARG A 99 1.26 -14.63 -10.86
CA ARG A 99 2.58 -14.13 -11.25
C ARG A 99 2.83 -12.75 -10.66
N SER A 100 1.84 -11.88 -10.69
CA SER A 100 1.96 -10.54 -10.09
C SER A 100 2.18 -10.62 -8.58
N ARG A 101 1.50 -11.52 -7.91
CA ARG A 101 1.73 -11.75 -6.47
C ARG A 101 3.14 -12.21 -6.18
N GLN A 102 3.67 -13.12 -6.99
CA GLN A 102 5.05 -13.58 -6.84
C GLN A 102 6.04 -12.45 -7.08
N GLN A 103 5.76 -11.59 -8.05
CA GLN A 103 6.61 -10.43 -8.32
C GLN A 103 6.62 -9.46 -7.15
N LEU A 104 5.47 -9.22 -6.55
CA LEU A 104 5.36 -8.37 -5.36
C LEU A 104 6.15 -8.98 -4.20
N GLU A 105 5.98 -10.27 -3.95
CA GLU A 105 6.71 -10.97 -2.89
C GLU A 105 8.22 -10.88 -3.07
N ARG A 106 8.70 -11.03 -4.31
CA ARG A 106 10.13 -10.93 -4.61
C ARG A 106 10.64 -9.51 -4.36
N ALA A 107 9.85 -8.51 -4.75
CA ALA A 107 10.22 -7.12 -4.52
C ALA A 107 10.35 -6.81 -3.04
N LEU A 108 9.42 -7.30 -2.23
CA LEU A 108 9.43 -7.09 -0.79
C LEU A 108 10.53 -7.90 -0.09
N ALA A 109 10.86 -9.08 -0.62
CA ALA A 109 11.93 -9.92 -0.05
C ALA A 109 13.31 -9.26 -0.12
N LYS A 110 13.49 -8.29 -1.00
CA LYS A 110 14.74 -7.53 -1.08
C LYS A 110 14.93 -6.57 0.09
N LEU A 111 13.87 -6.31 0.83
CA LEU A 111 13.89 -5.41 1.99
C LEU A 111 13.29 -6.15 3.20
N PRO A 112 14.06 -7.06 3.80
CA PRO A 112 13.51 -7.93 4.85
C PRO A 112 13.09 -7.21 6.12
N GLU A 113 13.54 -5.97 6.31
CA GLU A 113 13.09 -5.14 7.44
C GLU A 113 11.60 -4.78 7.31
N VAL A 114 11.10 -4.68 6.07
CA VAL A 114 9.71 -4.35 5.83
C VAL A 114 8.90 -5.64 5.81
N LYS A 115 8.06 -5.83 6.82
CA LYS A 115 7.24 -7.02 6.97
C LYS A 115 5.76 -6.61 6.91
N PRO A 116 5.16 -6.60 5.72
CA PRO A 116 3.77 -6.17 5.60
C PRO A 116 2.83 -7.03 6.43
N VAL A 117 1.87 -6.39 7.07
CA VAL A 117 0.79 -7.11 7.76
C VAL A 117 -0.24 -7.63 6.78
N LEU A 118 -0.27 -7.06 5.58
CA LEU A 118 -1.20 -7.47 4.53
C LEU A 118 -0.63 -7.05 3.18
N THR A 119 -0.79 -7.92 2.18
CA THR A 119 -0.46 -7.59 0.80
C THR A 119 -1.66 -7.89 -0.10
N GLY A 120 -1.72 -7.24 -1.24
CA GLY A 120 -2.75 -7.49 -2.22
C GLY A 120 -2.27 -7.21 -3.62
N CYS A 121 -2.87 -7.90 -4.59
CA CYS A 121 -2.65 -7.63 -5.99
C CYS A 121 -4.00 -7.50 -6.67
N PHE A 122 -4.15 -6.44 -7.46
CA PHE A 122 -5.37 -6.16 -8.19
C PHE A 122 -5.06 -6.08 -9.68
N GLY A 123 -6.05 -6.34 -10.51
CA GLY A 123 -5.90 -6.17 -11.95
C GLY A 123 -5.50 -4.75 -12.28
N GLY A 124 -4.72 -4.59 -13.34
CA GLY A 124 -4.24 -3.29 -13.78
C GLY A 124 -5.08 -2.68 -14.89
N VAL A 125 -4.59 -1.59 -15.43
CA VAL A 125 -5.23 -0.87 -16.54
C VAL A 125 -4.27 -0.86 -17.72
N ASP A 126 -4.78 -1.22 -18.89
CA ASP A 126 -4.06 -1.07 -20.14
C ASP A 126 -4.80 -0.02 -20.98
N ARG A 127 -4.26 1.17 -21.04
CA ARG A 127 -4.93 2.28 -21.71
C ARG A 127 -4.90 2.14 -23.23
N GLU A 128 -3.87 1.51 -23.77
CA GLU A 128 -3.77 1.30 -25.22
C GLU A 128 -4.84 0.33 -25.71
N LYS A 129 -5.10 -0.73 -24.96
CA LYS A 129 -6.12 -1.71 -25.28
C LYS A 129 -7.48 -1.37 -24.69
N GLN A 130 -7.58 -0.27 -23.96
CA GLN A 130 -8.79 0.19 -23.28
C GLN A 130 -9.36 -0.91 -22.36
N VAL A 131 -8.47 -1.55 -21.61
CA VAL A 131 -8.84 -2.61 -20.68
C VAL A 131 -8.61 -2.13 -19.25
N ASP A 132 -9.62 -2.26 -18.42
CA ASP A 132 -9.53 -1.97 -17.00
C ASP A 132 -9.96 -3.21 -16.23
N LEU A 133 -9.00 -3.85 -15.57
CA LEU A 133 -9.23 -5.09 -14.84
C LEU A 133 -9.39 -4.85 -13.33
N ARG A 134 -9.51 -3.60 -12.91
CA ARG A 134 -9.66 -3.30 -11.48
C ARG A 134 -11.05 -3.72 -11.02
N ASP A 135 -11.10 -4.55 -9.99
CA ASP A 135 -12.34 -4.98 -9.35
C ASP A 135 -12.52 -4.18 -8.07
N TRP A 136 -13.40 -3.20 -8.12
CA TRP A 136 -13.59 -2.26 -7.00
C TRP A 136 -14.16 -2.93 -5.75
N GLY A 137 -14.96 -3.97 -5.91
CA GLY A 137 -15.45 -4.75 -4.77
C GLY A 137 -14.32 -5.46 -4.04
N VAL A 138 -13.41 -6.08 -4.79
CA VAL A 138 -12.24 -6.75 -4.24
C VAL A 138 -11.30 -5.73 -3.56
N ILE A 139 -11.11 -4.58 -4.20
CA ILE A 139 -10.27 -3.51 -3.65
C ILE A 139 -10.83 -3.02 -2.32
N ARG A 140 -12.14 -2.77 -2.26
CA ARG A 140 -12.77 -2.31 -1.00
C ARG A 140 -12.69 -3.37 0.08
N ALA A 141 -12.89 -4.65 -0.26
CA ALA A 141 -12.76 -5.73 0.71
C ALA A 141 -11.34 -5.81 1.27
N TRP A 142 -10.35 -5.64 0.41
CA TRP A 142 -8.95 -5.60 0.85
C TRP A 142 -8.71 -4.44 1.81
N ALA A 143 -9.28 -3.28 1.52
CA ALA A 143 -9.14 -2.12 2.39
C ALA A 143 -9.77 -2.35 3.77
N GLU A 144 -10.89 -3.08 3.83
CA GLU A 144 -11.48 -3.48 5.11
C GLU A 144 -10.55 -4.41 5.88
N ASP A 145 -9.92 -5.36 5.18
CA ASP A 145 -8.93 -6.23 5.81
C ASP A 145 -7.73 -5.44 6.33
N ALA A 146 -7.31 -4.44 5.57
CA ALA A 146 -6.22 -3.55 6.01
C ALA A 146 -6.63 -2.78 7.27
N ALA A 147 -7.86 -2.28 7.31
CA ALA A 147 -8.39 -1.60 8.49
C ALA A 147 -8.38 -2.52 9.71
N ASP A 148 -8.81 -3.76 9.55
CA ASP A 148 -8.79 -4.74 10.62
C ASP A 148 -7.35 -4.99 11.12
N ALA A 149 -6.41 -5.10 10.19
CA ALA A 149 -5.01 -5.32 10.54
C ALA A 149 -4.43 -4.12 11.30
N PHE A 150 -4.78 -2.90 10.90
CA PHE A 150 -4.33 -1.70 11.60
C PHE A 150 -4.96 -1.60 13.00
N ASP A 151 -6.24 -1.94 13.12
CA ASP A 151 -6.91 -1.95 14.43
C ASP A 151 -6.27 -2.98 15.37
N ALA A 152 -5.85 -4.11 14.85
CA ALA A 152 -5.26 -5.18 15.65
C ALA A 152 -3.80 -4.90 16.01
N ALA A 153 -3.13 -3.98 15.32
CA ALA A 153 -1.73 -3.68 15.59
C ALA A 153 -1.60 -2.92 16.90
N PRO A 154 -0.57 -3.23 17.71
CA PRO A 154 -0.38 -2.48 18.95
C PRO A 154 0.00 -1.03 18.64
N LEU A 155 -0.45 -0.10 19.48
CA LEU A 155 -0.05 1.29 19.38
C LEU A 155 1.43 1.39 19.70
N ARG A 156 2.16 2.16 18.88
CA ARG A 156 3.56 2.42 19.14
C ARG A 156 3.69 3.36 20.33
N ARG A 157 4.72 3.10 21.14
CA ARG A 157 5.11 4.09 22.13
C ARG A 157 5.90 5.19 21.43
N VAL A 158 5.52 6.43 21.69
CA VAL A 158 6.31 7.55 21.22
C VAL A 158 7.53 7.64 22.11
N GLU A 159 8.72 7.66 21.50
CA GLU A 159 9.93 7.77 22.25
C GLU A 159 9.95 9.10 23.00
N GLY A 160 10.29 9.08 24.28
CA GLY A 160 10.23 10.24 25.12
C GLY A 160 8.87 10.54 25.72
N SER A 161 7.86 9.81 25.36
CA SER A 161 6.55 9.91 25.97
C SER A 161 6.63 9.29 27.34
N THR A 162 6.62 10.11 28.37
CA THR A 162 6.59 9.61 29.72
C THR A 162 5.20 9.71 30.21
N GLU A 163 4.68 8.65 30.59
CA GLU A 163 3.48 8.68 31.25
C GLU A 163 3.74 8.91 32.63
N SER A 164 3.49 9.93 33.07
CA SER A 164 3.65 10.17 34.49
C SER A 164 2.41 9.84 35.23
#